data_47c62ab3b49fef8db1e4c5b38ee7d2bb
#
_entry.id   47c62ab3b49fef8db1e4c5b38ee7d2bb
#
_cell.length_a   1.000
_cell.length_b   1.000
_cell.length_c   1.000
_cell.angle_alpha   90.00
_cell.angle_beta   90.00
_cell.angle_gamma   90.00
#
_symmetry.space_group_name_H-M   'P 1'
#
loop_
_entity.id
_entity.type
_entity.pdbx_description
1 polymer ?
#
loop_
_entity_poly.entity_id
_entity_poly.type
_entity_poly.pdbx_seq_one_letter_code
_entity_poly.pdbx_strand_id
1 'polypeptide(L)'
;MTRQIVIRPKASDDLDEQFAYIAKDNMDAALRFFDATRETISQLAKMPGIGSPVQNSSLAGLRKLAVKGFNKHLIFYLTQDNYIDVVRILHAARDLPTIIDSEE
;
A
#
# COMPACT_ATOMS: atom_id res chain seq x y z
N MET A 1 4.71 -12.82 -16.47
CA MET A 1 5.56 -13.26 -15.36
C MET A 1 5.24 -12.48 -14.10
N THR A 2 5.29 -13.14 -12.95
CA THR A 2 5.00 -12.50 -11.68
C THR A 2 6.26 -11.84 -11.13
N ARG A 3 6.18 -10.55 -10.78
CA ARG A 3 7.28 -9.84 -10.15
C ARG A 3 7.36 -10.19 -8.66
N GLN A 4 8.53 -10.03 -8.08
CA GLN A 4 8.70 -10.17 -6.65
C GLN A 4 8.14 -8.95 -5.94
N ILE A 5 7.85 -9.10 -4.64
CA ILE A 5 7.33 -8.00 -3.81
C ILE A 5 8.39 -7.64 -2.78
N VAL A 6 8.70 -6.35 -2.70
CA VAL A 6 9.56 -5.79 -1.65
C VAL A 6 8.72 -4.77 -0.89
N ILE A 7 8.59 -4.94 0.41
CA ILE A 7 7.83 -4.03 1.26
C ILE A 7 8.82 -3.24 2.12
N ARG A 8 8.83 -1.92 1.96
CA ARG A 8 9.74 -1.07 2.74
C ARG A 8 9.38 -1.15 4.23
N PRO A 9 10.37 -0.96 5.13
CA PRO A 9 10.10 -1.02 6.57
C PRO A 9 8.97 -0.10 7.02
N LYS A 10 8.90 1.12 6.50
CA LYS A 10 7.81 2.04 6.86
C LYS A 10 6.45 1.54 6.39
N ALA A 11 6.38 0.90 5.23
CA ALA A 11 5.13 0.33 4.74
C ALA A 11 4.68 -0.83 5.64
N SER A 12 5.62 -1.64 6.09
CA SER A 12 5.32 -2.72 7.02
C SER A 12 4.81 -2.17 8.36
N ASP A 13 5.44 -1.11 8.86
CA ASP A 13 4.99 -0.44 10.08
C ASP A 13 3.59 0.15 9.90
N ASP A 14 3.31 0.75 8.74
CA ASP A 14 1.99 1.29 8.44
C ASP A 14 0.92 0.20 8.54
N LEU A 15 1.19 -0.96 7.97
CA LEU A 15 0.26 -2.08 7.99
C LEU A 15 0.00 -2.54 9.42
N ASP A 16 1.06 -2.67 10.21
CA ASP A 16 0.96 -3.10 11.61
C ASP A 16 0.15 -2.10 12.44
N GLU A 17 0.38 -0.81 12.24
CA GLU A 17 -0.37 0.23 12.95
C GLU A 17 -1.86 0.20 12.62
N GLN A 18 -2.17 0.08 11.34
CA GLN A 18 -3.58 0.05 10.91
C GLN A 18 -4.26 -1.22 11.37
N PHE A 19 -3.56 -2.35 11.34
CA PHE A 19 -4.07 -3.59 11.88
C PHE A 19 -4.42 -3.43 13.38
N ALA A 20 -3.49 -2.90 14.16
CA ALA A 20 -3.69 -2.71 15.59
C ALA A 20 -4.87 -1.76 15.88
N TYR A 21 -4.98 -0.70 15.09
CA TYR A 21 -6.07 0.26 15.25
C TYR A 21 -7.44 -0.40 15.03
N ILE A 22 -7.57 -1.17 13.95
CA ILE A 22 -8.82 -1.86 13.64
C ILE A 22 -9.11 -2.93 14.71
N ALA A 23 -8.06 -3.63 15.15
CA ALA A 23 -8.22 -4.72 16.12
C ALA A 23 -8.75 -4.27 17.47
N LYS A 24 -8.55 -2.99 17.83
CA LYS A 24 -9.11 -2.46 19.08
C LYS A 24 -10.62 -2.60 19.14
N ASP A 25 -11.28 -2.42 18.00
CA ASP A 25 -12.74 -2.48 17.92
C ASP A 25 -13.23 -3.83 17.42
N ASN A 26 -12.48 -4.47 16.53
CA ASN A 26 -12.96 -5.69 15.87
C ASN A 26 -11.78 -6.49 15.31
N MET A 27 -11.41 -7.55 16.00
CA MET A 27 -10.29 -8.40 15.58
C MET A 27 -10.58 -9.08 14.24
N ASP A 28 -11.82 -9.52 14.00
CA ASP A 28 -12.16 -10.18 12.73
C ASP A 28 -11.98 -9.22 11.56
N ALA A 29 -12.37 -7.96 11.74
CA ALA A 29 -12.17 -6.94 10.70
C ALA A 29 -10.69 -6.69 10.46
N ALA A 30 -9.88 -6.68 11.51
CA ALA A 30 -8.44 -6.50 11.39
C ALA A 30 -7.80 -7.64 10.60
N LEU A 31 -8.22 -8.86 10.85
CA LEU A 31 -7.71 -10.03 10.12
C LEU A 31 -8.12 -9.98 8.65
N ARG A 32 -9.37 -9.59 8.37
CA ARG A 32 -9.82 -9.42 6.98
C ARG A 32 -9.05 -8.32 6.27
N PHE A 33 -8.75 -7.22 6.95
CA PHE A 33 -7.95 -6.14 6.41
C PHE A 33 -6.54 -6.62 6.05
N PHE A 34 -5.91 -7.35 6.96
CA PHE A 34 -4.56 -7.87 6.74
C PHE A 34 -4.53 -8.80 5.51
N ASP A 35 -5.48 -9.73 5.44
CA ASP A 35 -5.56 -10.66 4.31
C ASP A 35 -5.86 -9.95 3.00
N ALA A 36 -6.77 -8.98 3.03
CA ALA A 36 -7.11 -8.20 1.83
C ALA A 36 -5.92 -7.37 1.34
N THR A 37 -5.12 -6.84 2.26
CA THR A 37 -3.92 -6.08 1.91
C THR A 37 -2.90 -7.00 1.22
N ARG A 38 -2.65 -8.17 1.79
CA ARG A 38 -1.72 -9.14 1.19
C ARG A 38 -2.20 -9.57 -0.20
N GLU A 39 -3.48 -9.84 -0.34
CA GLU A 39 -4.06 -10.26 -1.63
C GLU A 39 -3.94 -9.16 -2.67
N THR A 40 -4.21 -7.90 -2.28
CA THR A 40 -4.11 -6.77 -3.18
C THR A 40 -2.67 -6.57 -3.64
N ILE A 41 -1.71 -6.69 -2.73
CA ILE A 41 -0.28 -6.60 -3.07
C ILE A 41 0.11 -7.71 -4.04
N SER A 42 -0.39 -8.93 -3.83
CA SER A 42 -0.13 -10.04 -4.74
C SER A 42 -0.60 -9.74 -6.16
N GLN A 43 -1.73 -9.05 -6.31
CA GLN A 43 -2.22 -8.66 -7.62
C GLN A 43 -1.27 -7.70 -8.32
N LEU A 44 -0.60 -6.82 -7.57
CA LEU A 44 0.37 -5.89 -8.15
C LEU A 44 1.53 -6.62 -8.80
N ALA A 45 1.94 -7.76 -8.27
CA ALA A 45 3.01 -8.55 -8.84
C ALA A 45 2.65 -9.08 -10.22
N LYS A 46 1.36 -9.34 -10.46
CA LYS A 46 0.86 -9.86 -11.73
C LYS A 46 0.47 -8.74 -12.68
N MET A 47 -0.05 -7.65 -12.16
CA MET A 47 -0.61 -6.54 -12.94
C MET A 47 -0.14 -5.20 -12.38
N PRO A 48 1.14 -4.84 -12.59
CA PRO A 48 1.70 -3.63 -11.94
C PRO A 48 1.02 -2.32 -12.34
N GLY A 49 0.39 -2.28 -13.51
CA GLY A 49 -0.29 -1.08 -13.98
C GLY A 49 -1.70 -0.87 -13.47
N ILE A 50 -2.18 -1.75 -12.59
CA ILE A 50 -3.57 -1.70 -12.12
C ILE A 50 -3.88 -0.44 -11.30
N GLY A 51 -2.89 0.09 -10.58
CA GLY A 51 -3.07 1.30 -9.78
C GLY A 51 -3.07 2.56 -10.61
N SER A 52 -3.49 3.66 -9.98
CA SER A 52 -3.54 5.00 -10.62
C SER A 52 -2.26 5.78 -10.34
N PRO A 53 -1.77 6.58 -11.31
CA PRO A 53 -0.62 7.44 -11.06
C PRO A 53 -0.90 8.44 -9.93
N VAL A 54 0.12 8.72 -9.13
CA VAL A 54 0.05 9.76 -8.10
C VAL A 54 0.60 11.05 -8.67
N GLN A 55 -0.23 12.10 -8.65
CA GLN A 55 0.16 13.40 -9.16
C GLN A 55 1.04 14.16 -8.17
N ASN A 56 1.98 14.93 -8.70
CA ASN A 56 2.79 15.87 -7.89
C ASN A 56 3.62 15.20 -6.79
N SER A 57 4.00 13.94 -7.00
CA SER A 57 4.89 13.25 -6.08
C SER A 57 6.35 13.45 -6.49
N SER A 58 7.24 13.55 -5.52
CA SER A 58 8.68 13.61 -5.78
C SER A 58 9.21 12.23 -6.23
N LEU A 59 8.47 11.16 -6.00
CA LEU A 59 8.84 9.83 -6.47
C LEU A 59 8.27 9.59 -7.85
N ALA A 60 9.14 9.63 -8.86
CA ALA A 60 8.72 9.42 -10.25
C ALA A 60 8.13 8.03 -10.43
N GLY A 61 6.97 7.96 -11.09
CA GLY A 61 6.30 6.70 -11.38
C GLY A 61 5.48 6.12 -10.23
N LEU A 62 5.32 6.87 -9.15
CA LEU A 62 4.53 6.39 -8.01
C LEU A 62 3.08 6.15 -8.41
N ARG A 63 2.53 5.01 -7.98
CA ARG A 63 1.15 4.64 -8.19
C ARG A 63 0.48 4.30 -6.86
N LYS A 64 -0.84 4.33 -6.84
CA LYS A 64 -1.62 3.95 -5.66
C LYS A 64 -2.74 3.01 -6.05
N LEU A 65 -3.09 2.10 -5.12
CA LEU A 65 -4.21 1.19 -5.29
C LEU A 65 -4.88 0.99 -3.94
N ALA A 66 -6.22 1.10 -3.90
CA ALA A 66 -6.96 0.86 -2.68
C ALA A 66 -6.95 -0.63 -2.33
N VAL A 67 -6.89 -0.94 -1.05
CA VAL A 67 -7.03 -2.31 -0.56
C VAL A 67 -8.45 -2.78 -0.85
N LYS A 68 -8.58 -3.97 -1.44
CA LYS A 68 -9.88 -4.51 -1.83
C LYS A 68 -10.80 -4.64 -0.61
N GLY A 69 -11.95 -3.97 -0.67
CA GLY A 69 -12.92 -3.96 0.43
C GLY A 69 -12.63 -2.95 1.53
N PHE A 70 -11.51 -2.22 1.41
CA PHE A 70 -11.11 -1.21 2.40
C PHE A 70 -10.64 0.04 1.65
N ASN A 71 -11.57 0.71 1.00
CA ASN A 71 -11.30 1.76 0.02
C ASN A 71 -10.50 2.96 0.54
N LYS A 72 -10.50 3.17 1.86
CA LYS A 72 -9.76 4.29 2.45
C LYS A 72 -8.31 3.95 2.80
N HIS A 73 -7.91 2.69 2.59
CA HIS A 73 -6.54 2.27 2.82
C HIS A 73 -5.86 2.11 1.46
N LEU A 74 -4.79 2.86 1.24
CA LEU A 74 -4.14 2.97 -0.05
C LEU A 74 -2.71 2.41 0.00
N ILE A 75 -2.38 1.58 -0.98
CA ILE A 75 -1.04 1.05 -1.15
C ILE A 75 -0.33 1.92 -2.17
N PHE A 76 0.78 2.54 -1.78
CA PHE A 76 1.61 3.36 -2.66
C PHE A 76 2.82 2.55 -3.08
N TYR A 77 3.06 2.44 -4.38
CA TYR A 77 4.10 1.54 -4.89
C TYR A 77 4.78 2.07 -6.14
N LEU A 78 5.98 1.54 -6.37
CA LEU A 78 6.74 1.78 -7.60
C LEU A 78 6.91 0.43 -8.31
N THR A 79 6.87 0.45 -9.64
CA THR A 79 7.12 -0.74 -10.44
C THR A 79 8.55 -0.73 -10.91
N GLN A 80 9.32 -1.73 -10.52
CA GLN A 80 10.69 -1.91 -10.98
C GLN A 80 10.74 -3.07 -11.99
N ASP A 81 11.92 -3.30 -12.60
CA ASP A 81 12.02 -4.28 -13.66
C ASP A 81 11.56 -5.67 -13.25
N ASN A 82 11.96 -6.12 -12.07
CA ASN A 82 11.66 -7.47 -11.62
C ASN A 82 10.99 -7.53 -10.25
N TYR A 83 10.58 -6.39 -9.69
CA TYR A 83 9.88 -6.39 -8.41
C TYR A 83 8.95 -5.19 -8.27
N ILE A 84 8.01 -5.30 -7.34
CA ILE A 84 7.15 -4.21 -6.91
C ILE A 84 7.70 -3.68 -5.60
N ASP A 85 7.91 -2.36 -5.54
CA ASP A 85 8.45 -1.68 -4.36
C ASP A 85 7.28 -1.01 -3.64
N VAL A 86 6.80 -1.62 -2.56
CA VAL A 86 5.70 -1.06 -1.77
C VAL A 86 6.27 0.00 -0.84
N VAL A 87 5.98 1.26 -1.15
CA VAL A 87 6.59 2.42 -0.48
C VAL A 87 5.89 2.75 0.83
N ARG A 88 4.58 2.85 0.81
CA ARG A 88 3.76 3.14 2.01
C ARG A 88 2.39 2.51 1.89
N ILE A 89 1.73 2.28 3.03
CA ILE A 89 0.33 1.86 3.09
C ILE A 89 -0.35 2.84 4.03
N LEU A 90 -1.19 3.74 3.49
CA LEU A 90 -1.69 4.88 4.25
C LEU A 90 -3.21 4.97 4.19
N HIS A 91 -3.79 5.53 5.26
CA HIS A 91 -5.21 5.82 5.30
C HIS A 91 -5.47 7.13 4.54
N ALA A 92 -6.50 7.15 3.69
CA ALA A 92 -6.78 8.29 2.82
C ALA A 92 -7.11 9.58 3.56
N ALA A 93 -7.51 9.51 4.84
CA ALA A 93 -7.83 10.68 5.63
C ALA A 93 -6.58 11.45 6.10
N ARG A 94 -5.38 10.88 5.93
CA ARG A 94 -4.14 11.53 6.35
C ARG A 94 -3.62 12.44 5.24
N ASP A 95 -2.66 13.32 5.58
CA ASP A 95 -2.02 14.21 4.62
C ASP A 95 -1.01 13.41 3.78
N LEU A 96 -1.53 12.68 2.79
CA LEU A 96 -0.74 11.74 2.01
C LEU A 96 0.42 12.35 1.23
N PRO A 97 0.22 13.47 0.51
CA PRO A 97 1.32 14.03 -0.29
C PRO A 97 2.55 14.36 0.56
N THR A 98 2.35 14.98 1.70
CA THR A 98 3.46 15.35 2.60
C THR A 98 4.17 14.11 3.14
N ILE A 99 3.40 13.10 3.55
CA ILE A 99 3.97 11.86 4.09
C ILE A 99 4.79 11.14 3.04
N ILE A 100 4.27 11.04 1.82
CA ILE A 100 4.96 10.34 0.73
C ILE A 100 6.24 11.07 0.34
N ASP A 101 6.20 12.39 0.24
CA ASP A 101 7.37 13.17 -0.17
C ASP A 101 8.50 13.09 0.85
N SER A 102 8.20 12.84 2.11
CA SER A 102 9.23 12.69 3.14
C SER A 102 9.88 11.32 3.12
N GLU A 103 9.42 10.43 2.26
CA GLU A 103 9.83 9.02 2.24
C GLU A 103 11.15 8.78 1.51
N GLU A 104 11.69 9.75 0.85
CA GLU A 104 12.92 9.55 0.07
C GLU A 104 14.02 8.77 0.82
#